data_68c310d5e1fb732385fba3a5b88cb87b
#
_entry.id   68c310d5e1fb732385fba3a5b88cb87b
#
_cell.length_a   1.000
_cell.length_b   1.000
_cell.length_c   1.000
_cell.angle_alpha   90.00
_cell.angle_beta   90.00
_cell.angle_gamma   90.00
#
_symmetry.space_group_name_H-M   'P 1'
#
loop_
_entity.id
_entity.type
_entity.pdbx_description
1 polymer ?
#
loop_
_entity_poly.entity_id
_entity_poly.type
_entity_poly.pdbx_seq_one_letter_code
_entity_poly.pdbx_strand_id
1 'polypeptide(L)'
;MVLPDIHDQQNQILLKTMERLISTLRKGELHVHLNGLVAPQLIQELLGNGEVTVPDDFDLSKDLTRNKPAKNLAEYFKPWQVLRLVPQSRAALRMIVLNAFESLRKQNTSFVELRNSVIYISRLNGIGVDEALHWLIQEIESASEHFSITSGLIMTVSRGDHSCEDLRTLLKAYTELGRPKTVIGLDLAGNEDIGSPSDLAGLFRRARDVFDLKITIHAGETGKVENIVDAIRDYGADRIGHGTAAGDSLETMELLRESDVCVEVCPISNRLTGALSEEESHPLVEFIKHDVPFVVCSDNPCIHNSSPKSSVQRLLGRALAG
;
A
#
# COMPACT_ATOMS: atom_id res chain seq x y z
N MET A 1 -29.39 -19.88 -32.83
CA MET A 1 -29.49 -19.42 -31.44
C MET A 1 -28.63 -20.40 -30.61
N VAL A 2 -27.37 -20.05 -30.37
CA VAL A 2 -26.44 -20.91 -29.62
C VAL A 2 -26.85 -20.74 -28.14
N LEU A 3 -27.25 -21.82 -27.49
CA LEU A 3 -27.49 -21.82 -26.02
C LEU A 3 -26.18 -21.49 -25.33
N PRO A 4 -26.15 -20.57 -24.36
CA PRO A 4 -24.95 -20.33 -23.60
C PRO A 4 -24.55 -21.61 -22.89
N ASP A 5 -23.22 -21.89 -22.85
CA ASP A 5 -22.65 -23.08 -22.25
C ASP A 5 -23.07 -23.15 -20.76
N ILE A 6 -23.54 -24.30 -20.33
CA ILE A 6 -24.02 -24.53 -18.95
C ILE A 6 -22.90 -24.21 -17.94
N HIS A 7 -21.64 -24.48 -18.31
CA HIS A 7 -20.46 -24.12 -17.51
C HIS A 7 -20.33 -22.61 -17.30
N ASP A 8 -20.59 -21.83 -18.34
CA ASP A 8 -20.49 -20.38 -18.29
C ASP A 8 -21.58 -19.78 -17.37
N GLN A 9 -22.79 -20.34 -17.41
CA GLN A 9 -23.88 -19.94 -16.49
C GLN A 9 -23.58 -20.28 -15.02
N GLN A 10 -23.02 -21.46 -14.76
CA GLN A 10 -22.65 -21.87 -13.41
C GLN A 10 -21.54 -20.97 -12.82
N ASN A 11 -20.50 -20.67 -13.62
CA ASN A 11 -19.44 -19.77 -13.24
C ASN A 11 -19.95 -18.34 -12.95
N GLN A 12 -20.88 -17.83 -13.75
CA GLN A 12 -21.50 -16.52 -13.51
C GLN A 12 -22.34 -16.48 -12.23
N ILE A 13 -23.08 -17.55 -11.91
CA ILE A 13 -23.83 -17.65 -10.66
C ILE A 13 -22.88 -17.70 -9.46
N LEU A 14 -21.82 -18.48 -9.56
CA LEU A 14 -20.79 -18.59 -8.52
C LEU A 14 -20.12 -17.23 -8.26
N LEU A 15 -19.69 -16.54 -9.32
CA LEU A 15 -19.09 -15.20 -9.20
C LEU A 15 -20.03 -14.22 -8.50
N LYS A 16 -21.31 -14.13 -8.92
CA LYS A 16 -22.29 -13.24 -8.27
C LYS A 16 -22.52 -13.59 -6.80
N THR A 17 -22.53 -14.88 -6.46
CA THR A 17 -22.68 -15.33 -5.08
C THR A 17 -21.48 -14.94 -4.25
N MET A 18 -20.25 -15.14 -4.76
CA MET A 18 -19.02 -14.74 -4.10
C MET A 18 -18.92 -13.21 -3.96
N GLU A 19 -19.29 -12.45 -4.98
CA GLU A 19 -19.36 -10.99 -4.92
C GLU A 19 -20.27 -10.48 -3.81
N ARG A 20 -21.44 -11.11 -3.66
CA ARG A 20 -22.39 -10.78 -2.57
C ARG A 20 -21.77 -11.11 -1.21
N LEU A 21 -21.17 -12.29 -1.07
CA LEU A 21 -20.51 -12.72 0.16
C LEU A 21 -19.39 -11.74 0.54
N ILE A 22 -18.45 -11.44 -0.39
CA ILE A 22 -17.34 -10.53 -0.16
C ILE A 22 -17.85 -9.13 0.25
N SER A 23 -18.98 -8.67 -0.33
CA SER A 23 -19.54 -7.36 0.02
C SER A 23 -20.05 -7.31 1.47
N THR A 24 -20.56 -8.40 2.00
CA THR A 24 -21.11 -8.48 3.36
C THR A 24 -20.07 -8.82 4.44
N LEU A 25 -18.97 -9.46 4.06
CA LEU A 25 -17.90 -9.77 5.01
C LEU A 25 -17.24 -8.51 5.56
N ARG A 26 -16.90 -8.53 6.84
CA ARG A 26 -15.99 -7.55 7.44
C ARG A 26 -14.58 -7.80 6.93
N LYS A 27 -13.88 -6.73 6.56
CA LYS A 27 -12.55 -6.79 5.93
C LYS A 27 -11.52 -6.13 6.81
N GLY A 28 -10.27 -6.55 6.64
CA GLY A 28 -9.09 -5.82 7.05
C GLY A 28 -8.35 -5.30 5.83
N GLU A 29 -7.55 -4.25 6.03
CA GLU A 29 -6.66 -3.72 5.01
C GLU A 29 -5.27 -3.57 5.62
N LEU A 30 -4.30 -4.34 5.13
CA LEU A 30 -2.94 -4.39 5.67
C LEU A 30 -1.89 -3.72 4.78
N HIS A 31 -2.26 -3.41 3.53
CA HIS A 31 -1.41 -2.71 2.59
C HIS A 31 -2.20 -1.63 1.87
N VAL A 32 -2.22 -0.45 2.46
CA VAL A 32 -2.89 0.71 1.85
C VAL A 32 -2.19 2.01 2.24
N HIS A 33 -1.93 2.84 1.24
CA HIS A 33 -1.34 4.16 1.43
C HIS A 33 -2.44 5.20 1.71
N LEU A 34 -2.24 6.05 2.71
CA LEU A 34 -3.23 7.07 3.09
C LEU A 34 -3.63 7.94 1.88
N ASN A 35 -2.65 8.43 1.11
CA ASN A 35 -2.94 9.25 -0.07
C ASN A 35 -3.66 8.47 -1.18
N GLY A 36 -3.49 7.15 -1.23
CA GLY A 36 -4.18 6.25 -2.16
C GLY A 36 -5.64 5.95 -1.80
N LEU A 37 -6.06 6.28 -0.58
CA LEU A 37 -7.44 6.16 -0.10
C LEU A 37 -8.28 7.41 -0.34
N VAL A 38 -7.66 8.53 -0.70
CA VAL A 38 -8.33 9.85 -0.79
C VAL A 38 -8.97 10.01 -2.16
N ALA A 39 -10.25 10.41 -2.16
CA ALA A 39 -10.98 10.67 -3.39
C ALA A 39 -10.30 11.75 -4.23
N PRO A 40 -10.14 11.55 -5.57
CA PRO A 40 -9.52 12.54 -6.45
C PRO A 40 -10.13 13.93 -6.37
N GLN A 41 -11.44 14.02 -6.12
CA GLN A 41 -12.17 15.28 -5.96
C GLN A 41 -11.68 16.09 -4.76
N LEU A 42 -11.39 15.42 -3.63
CA LEU A 42 -10.83 16.11 -2.46
C LEU A 42 -9.41 16.60 -2.73
N ILE A 43 -8.59 15.83 -3.44
CA ILE A 43 -7.24 16.27 -3.84
C ILE A 43 -7.32 17.53 -4.72
N GLN A 44 -8.24 17.53 -5.70
CA GLN A 44 -8.49 18.70 -6.57
C GLN A 44 -8.93 19.94 -5.76
N GLU A 45 -9.84 19.75 -4.79
CA GLU A 45 -10.29 20.81 -3.89
C GLU A 45 -9.14 21.39 -3.06
N LEU A 46 -8.34 20.53 -2.42
CA LEU A 46 -7.21 20.95 -1.59
C LEU A 46 -6.14 21.70 -2.38
N LEU A 47 -5.91 21.32 -3.63
CA LEU A 47 -4.95 22.00 -4.52
C LEU A 47 -5.53 23.30 -5.09
N GLY A 48 -6.82 23.34 -5.38
CA GLY A 48 -7.49 24.52 -5.92
C GLY A 48 -7.59 25.68 -4.91
N ASN A 49 -7.55 25.37 -3.62
CA ASN A 49 -7.62 26.35 -2.53
C ASN A 49 -6.23 26.82 -2.04
N GLY A 50 -5.14 26.27 -2.59
CA GLY A 50 -3.78 26.52 -2.14
C GLY A 50 -2.94 27.33 -3.13
N GLU A 51 -1.83 27.90 -2.65
CA GLU A 51 -0.79 28.55 -3.46
C GLU A 51 0.15 27.55 -4.15
N VAL A 52 -0.34 26.33 -4.44
CA VAL A 52 0.50 25.24 -4.94
C VAL A 52 0.49 25.20 -6.45
N THR A 53 1.67 25.23 -7.01
CA THR A 53 1.85 25.05 -8.45
C THR A 53 1.81 23.55 -8.80
N VAL A 54 0.74 23.14 -9.47
CA VAL A 54 0.66 21.82 -10.09
C VAL A 54 1.55 21.83 -11.34
N PRO A 55 2.31 20.76 -11.64
CA PRO A 55 3.11 20.69 -12.87
C PRO A 55 2.27 20.96 -14.13
N ASP A 56 2.80 21.74 -15.08
CA ASP A 56 2.08 22.17 -16.27
C ASP A 56 1.62 21.00 -17.18
N ASP A 57 2.31 19.88 -17.12
CA ASP A 57 2.01 18.64 -17.86
C ASP A 57 1.08 17.68 -17.11
N PHE A 58 0.52 18.10 -15.95
CA PHE A 58 -0.36 17.28 -15.13
C PHE A 58 -1.83 17.72 -15.25
N ASP A 59 -2.67 16.84 -15.80
CA ASP A 59 -4.13 17.05 -15.85
C ASP A 59 -4.80 16.46 -14.60
N LEU A 60 -5.20 17.33 -13.65
CA LEU A 60 -5.85 16.93 -12.40
C LEU A 60 -7.11 16.07 -12.60
N SER A 61 -7.77 16.20 -13.75
CA SER A 61 -9.00 15.42 -14.03
C SER A 61 -8.71 13.99 -14.51
N LYS A 62 -7.50 13.72 -15.00
CA LYS A 62 -7.15 12.44 -15.64
C LYS A 62 -5.99 11.74 -14.96
N ASP A 63 -4.97 12.50 -14.53
CA ASP A 63 -3.69 11.93 -14.11
C ASP A 63 -3.66 11.53 -12.63
N LEU A 64 -4.70 11.88 -11.83
CA LEU A 64 -4.87 11.40 -10.46
C LEU A 64 -5.30 9.95 -10.37
N THR A 65 -5.83 9.37 -11.46
CA THR A 65 -6.26 7.97 -11.50
C THR A 65 -5.53 7.20 -12.58
N ARG A 66 -5.39 5.90 -12.38
CA ARG A 66 -4.79 5.00 -13.35
C ARG A 66 -5.75 3.88 -13.73
N ASN A 67 -6.06 3.79 -15.04
CA ASN A 67 -6.96 2.79 -15.60
C ASN A 67 -6.24 1.84 -16.57
N LYS A 68 -4.95 2.08 -16.83
CA LYS A 68 -4.12 1.29 -17.75
C LYS A 68 -2.76 1.02 -17.14
N PRO A 69 -2.16 -0.15 -17.46
CA PRO A 69 -0.81 -0.47 -17.03
C PRO A 69 0.19 0.62 -17.43
N ALA A 70 1.10 0.94 -16.51
CA ALA A 70 2.26 1.75 -16.78
C ALA A 70 3.36 0.92 -17.46
N LYS A 71 4.26 1.57 -18.19
CA LYS A 71 5.41 0.90 -18.80
C LYS A 71 6.46 0.47 -17.77
N ASN A 72 6.51 1.18 -16.65
CA ASN A 72 7.42 0.97 -15.53
C ASN A 72 6.93 1.73 -14.29
N LEU A 73 7.55 1.49 -13.13
CA LEU A 73 7.22 2.17 -11.88
C LEU A 73 7.38 3.70 -11.95
N ALA A 74 8.35 4.22 -12.70
CA ALA A 74 8.53 5.67 -12.82
C ALA A 74 7.32 6.35 -13.48
N GLU A 75 6.76 5.73 -14.52
CA GLU A 75 5.50 6.20 -15.13
C GLU A 75 4.30 5.99 -14.20
N TYR A 76 4.27 4.89 -13.47
CA TYR A 76 3.22 4.62 -12.49
C TYR A 76 3.15 5.72 -11.42
N PHE A 77 4.28 6.26 -10.99
CA PHE A 77 4.35 7.29 -9.96
C PHE A 77 3.93 8.70 -10.41
N LYS A 78 3.44 8.89 -11.64
CA LYS A 78 2.95 10.21 -12.10
C LYS A 78 1.95 10.86 -11.12
N PRO A 79 0.92 10.19 -10.56
CA PRO A 79 0.01 10.78 -9.57
C PRO A 79 0.72 11.35 -8.35
N TRP A 80 1.84 10.77 -7.92
CA TRP A 80 2.60 11.25 -6.75
C TRP A 80 3.28 12.59 -6.94
N GLN A 81 3.45 13.07 -8.18
CA GLN A 81 3.91 14.44 -8.42
C GLN A 81 3.00 15.47 -7.77
N VAL A 82 1.71 15.13 -7.64
CA VAL A 82 0.67 15.97 -7.08
C VAL A 82 0.24 15.53 -5.68
N LEU A 83 0.12 14.23 -5.44
CA LEU A 83 -0.27 13.70 -4.13
C LEU A 83 0.70 14.11 -3.00
N ARG A 84 1.98 14.27 -3.31
CA ARG A 84 2.99 14.76 -2.35
C ARG A 84 2.89 16.26 -2.04
N LEU A 85 2.04 17.01 -2.74
CA LEU A 85 1.78 18.43 -2.50
C LEU A 85 0.66 18.66 -1.48
N VAL A 86 0.08 17.60 -0.96
CA VAL A 86 -0.94 17.62 0.09
C VAL A 86 -0.54 16.66 1.22
N PRO A 87 -0.91 16.95 2.49
CA PRO A 87 -1.63 18.11 3.01
C PRO A 87 -0.73 19.33 3.26
N GLN A 88 -1.24 20.54 3.03
CA GLN A 88 -0.52 21.80 3.27
C GLN A 88 -0.88 22.45 4.61
N SER A 89 -1.65 21.79 5.43
CA SER A 89 -2.02 22.22 6.76
C SER A 89 -2.54 21.04 7.56
N ARG A 90 -2.61 21.19 8.88
CA ARG A 90 -3.25 20.19 9.73
C ARG A 90 -4.74 20.02 9.41
N ALA A 91 -5.44 21.09 9.03
CA ALA A 91 -6.84 21.01 8.62
C ALA A 91 -7.01 20.17 7.34
N ALA A 92 -6.14 20.35 6.35
CA ALA A 92 -6.11 19.54 5.14
C ALA A 92 -5.78 18.07 5.46
N LEU A 93 -4.84 17.79 6.37
CA LEU A 93 -4.54 16.44 6.84
C LEU A 93 -5.77 15.78 7.46
N ARG A 94 -6.49 16.48 8.30
CA ARG A 94 -7.75 15.99 8.88
C ARG A 94 -8.78 15.65 7.82
N MET A 95 -8.97 16.49 6.80
CA MET A 95 -9.89 16.19 5.69
C MET A 95 -9.49 14.92 4.94
N ILE A 96 -8.19 14.74 4.66
CA ILE A 96 -7.63 13.57 4.02
C ILE A 96 -7.91 12.30 4.85
N VAL A 97 -7.61 12.32 6.14
CA VAL A 97 -7.82 11.16 7.02
C VAL A 97 -9.30 10.82 7.14
N LEU A 98 -10.18 11.80 7.35
CA LEU A 98 -11.63 11.55 7.42
C LEU A 98 -12.18 10.95 6.13
N ASN A 99 -11.75 11.46 4.96
CA ASN A 99 -12.16 10.93 3.66
C ASN A 99 -11.68 9.50 3.44
N ALA A 100 -10.44 9.19 3.85
CA ALA A 100 -9.89 7.84 3.80
C ALA A 100 -10.70 6.86 4.67
N PHE A 101 -11.02 7.22 5.90
CA PHE A 101 -11.81 6.38 6.81
C PHE A 101 -13.27 6.22 6.35
N GLU A 102 -13.86 7.26 5.77
CA GLU A 102 -15.18 7.14 5.13
C GLU A 102 -15.18 6.14 3.98
N SER A 103 -14.12 6.15 3.16
CA SER A 103 -13.94 5.18 2.08
C SER A 103 -13.81 3.75 2.60
N LEU A 104 -13.01 3.53 3.66
CA LEU A 104 -12.86 2.23 4.32
C LEU A 104 -14.20 1.73 4.90
N ARG A 105 -14.95 2.61 5.56
CA ARG A 105 -16.27 2.26 6.10
C ARG A 105 -17.27 1.84 5.02
N LYS A 106 -17.32 2.56 3.90
CA LYS A 106 -18.16 2.20 2.73
C LYS A 106 -17.85 0.80 2.20
N GLN A 107 -16.63 0.32 2.44
CA GLN A 107 -16.14 -1.00 2.02
C GLN A 107 -16.30 -2.11 3.08
N ASN A 108 -16.96 -1.80 4.20
CA ASN A 108 -17.12 -2.70 5.34
C ASN A 108 -15.77 -3.15 5.95
N THR A 109 -14.79 -2.22 5.98
CA THR A 109 -13.50 -2.43 6.63
C THR A 109 -13.62 -2.20 8.13
N SER A 110 -13.08 -3.10 8.94
CA SER A 110 -13.14 -3.04 10.40
C SER A 110 -11.79 -2.76 11.06
N PHE A 111 -10.69 -3.02 10.35
CA PHE A 111 -9.35 -2.63 10.78
C PHE A 111 -8.48 -2.27 9.58
N VAL A 112 -7.52 -1.38 9.80
CA VAL A 112 -6.62 -0.90 8.76
C VAL A 112 -5.23 -0.61 9.33
N GLU A 113 -4.20 -0.96 8.58
CA GLU A 113 -2.82 -0.53 8.79
C GLU A 113 -2.46 0.48 7.69
N LEU A 114 -2.51 1.76 8.05
CA LEU A 114 -2.27 2.86 7.12
C LEU A 114 -0.78 3.12 6.94
N ARG A 115 -0.34 3.20 5.69
CA ARG A 115 1.02 3.60 5.32
C ARG A 115 1.06 5.08 4.97
N ASN A 116 2.01 5.81 5.55
CA ASN A 116 2.22 7.21 5.18
C ASN A 116 3.67 7.67 5.44
N SER A 117 4.17 8.54 4.57
CA SER A 117 5.46 9.21 4.76
C SER A 117 5.28 10.49 5.57
N VAL A 118 5.56 10.43 6.86
CA VAL A 118 5.56 11.58 7.78
C VAL A 118 6.54 12.66 7.35
N ILE A 119 7.66 12.26 6.74
CA ILE A 119 8.70 13.17 6.23
C ILE A 119 8.12 14.14 5.19
N TYR A 120 7.23 13.68 4.31
CA TYR A 120 6.58 14.57 3.34
C TYR A 120 5.65 15.58 4.01
N ILE A 121 4.89 15.18 5.05
CA ILE A 121 4.05 16.10 5.82
C ILE A 121 4.92 17.17 6.49
N SER A 122 6.02 16.77 7.13
CA SER A 122 6.97 17.67 7.78
C SER A 122 7.55 18.70 6.77
N ARG A 123 8.12 18.22 5.67
CA ARG A 123 8.74 19.07 4.63
C ARG A 123 7.74 20.03 4.01
N LEU A 124 6.54 19.55 3.70
CA LEU A 124 5.52 20.37 3.03
C LEU A 124 4.99 21.49 3.92
N ASN A 125 4.93 21.27 5.23
CA ASN A 125 4.42 22.25 6.19
C ASN A 125 5.52 23.06 6.91
N GLY A 126 6.80 22.75 6.67
CA GLY A 126 7.92 23.43 7.34
C GLY A 126 7.96 23.21 8.85
N ILE A 127 7.48 22.07 9.33
CA ILE A 127 7.40 21.71 10.76
C ILE A 127 8.34 20.55 11.10
N GLY A 128 8.61 20.34 12.40
CA GLY A 128 9.37 19.17 12.86
C GLY A 128 8.71 17.85 12.49
N VAL A 129 9.52 16.78 12.34
CA VAL A 129 8.98 15.44 12.04
C VAL A 129 8.17 14.89 13.21
N ASP A 130 8.54 15.25 14.43
CA ASP A 130 7.80 14.97 15.67
C ASP A 130 6.41 15.62 15.65
N GLU A 131 6.31 16.89 15.27
CA GLU A 131 5.04 17.59 15.13
C GLU A 131 4.18 16.98 14.01
N ALA A 132 4.77 16.70 12.85
CA ALA A 132 4.07 16.04 11.73
C ALA A 132 3.54 14.66 12.11
N LEU A 133 4.34 13.86 12.82
CA LEU A 133 3.93 12.55 13.33
C LEU A 133 2.80 12.69 14.36
N HIS A 134 2.91 13.65 15.27
CA HIS A 134 1.88 13.93 16.25
C HIS A 134 0.54 14.32 15.59
N TRP A 135 0.56 15.20 14.57
CA TRP A 135 -0.64 15.55 13.82
C TRP A 135 -1.28 14.30 13.20
N LEU A 136 -0.49 13.49 12.50
CA LEU A 136 -1.00 12.31 11.81
C LEU A 136 -1.62 11.30 12.78
N ILE A 137 -0.96 11.02 13.90
CA ILE A 137 -1.46 10.13 14.94
C ILE A 137 -2.82 10.62 15.47
N GLN A 138 -2.90 11.89 15.85
CA GLN A 138 -4.14 12.45 16.41
C GLN A 138 -5.32 12.38 15.42
N GLU A 139 -5.08 12.68 14.15
CA GLU A 139 -6.14 12.60 13.14
C GLU A 139 -6.56 11.14 12.86
N ILE A 140 -5.61 10.19 12.84
CA ILE A 140 -5.91 8.76 12.71
C ILE A 140 -6.71 8.24 13.92
N GLU A 141 -6.30 8.56 15.15
CA GLU A 141 -7.01 8.13 16.37
C GLU A 141 -8.42 8.70 16.41
N SER A 142 -8.59 9.99 16.11
CA SER A 142 -9.90 10.61 16.05
C SER A 142 -10.83 9.98 15.00
N ALA A 143 -10.29 9.68 13.81
CA ALA A 143 -11.06 9.01 12.76
C ALA A 143 -11.37 7.54 13.11
N SER A 144 -10.43 6.84 13.73
CA SER A 144 -10.59 5.47 14.22
C SER A 144 -11.77 5.36 15.19
N GLU A 145 -11.84 6.27 16.15
CA GLU A 145 -12.96 6.36 17.10
C GLU A 145 -14.27 6.71 16.39
N HIS A 146 -14.27 7.78 15.56
CA HIS A 146 -15.46 8.25 14.87
C HIS A 146 -16.11 7.20 13.97
N PHE A 147 -15.31 6.46 13.21
CA PHE A 147 -15.79 5.44 12.27
C PHE A 147 -15.86 4.03 12.87
N SER A 148 -15.39 3.83 14.10
CA SER A 148 -15.28 2.51 14.75
C SER A 148 -14.47 1.52 13.90
N ILE A 149 -13.33 1.97 13.36
CA ILE A 149 -12.38 1.17 12.59
C ILE A 149 -11.08 1.13 13.37
N THR A 150 -10.63 -0.06 13.80
CA THR A 150 -9.31 -0.21 14.46
C THR A 150 -8.22 0.16 13.46
N SER A 151 -7.28 1.01 13.87
CA SER A 151 -6.23 1.49 12.96
C SER A 151 -4.85 1.45 13.58
N GLY A 152 -3.84 1.24 12.74
CA GLY A 152 -2.42 1.42 13.05
C GLY A 152 -1.73 2.23 11.96
N LEU A 153 -0.65 2.90 12.32
CA LEU A 153 0.20 3.65 11.41
C LEU A 153 1.51 2.87 11.16
N ILE A 154 1.80 2.64 9.90
CA ILE A 154 3.09 2.18 9.41
C ILE A 154 3.80 3.39 8.79
N MET A 155 4.92 3.80 9.38
CA MET A 155 5.70 4.93 8.88
C MET A 155 6.50 4.50 7.66
N THR A 156 6.25 5.14 6.51
CA THR A 156 6.90 4.80 5.24
C THR A 156 8.21 5.58 5.07
N VAL A 157 9.28 4.87 4.79
CA VAL A 157 10.57 5.38 4.32
C VAL A 157 10.65 5.18 2.81
N SER A 158 11.01 6.23 2.07
CA SER A 158 11.19 6.12 0.62
C SER A 158 12.61 5.68 0.28
N ARG A 159 12.77 4.80 -0.73
CA ARG A 159 14.07 4.40 -1.26
C ARG A 159 14.84 5.61 -1.78
N GLY A 160 16.15 5.54 -1.70
CA GLY A 160 17.08 6.59 -2.15
C GLY A 160 18.16 6.92 -1.12
N ASP A 161 19.11 7.78 -1.50
CA ASP A 161 20.28 8.14 -0.68
C ASP A 161 19.93 8.76 0.69
N HIS A 162 18.74 9.36 0.80
CA HIS A 162 18.24 10.00 2.01
C HIS A 162 17.57 9.04 3.01
N SER A 163 17.30 7.79 2.61
CA SER A 163 16.49 6.85 3.39
C SER A 163 17.04 6.57 4.80
N CYS A 164 18.35 6.51 4.98
CA CYS A 164 18.97 6.34 6.31
C CYS A 164 18.73 7.53 7.23
N GLU A 165 18.82 8.75 6.72
CA GLU A 165 18.59 9.98 7.49
C GLU A 165 17.11 10.12 7.83
N ASP A 166 16.23 9.89 6.86
CA ASP A 166 14.79 9.92 7.05
C ASP A 166 14.37 8.90 8.13
N LEU A 167 14.89 7.65 8.09
CA LEU A 167 14.59 6.65 9.11
C LEU A 167 15.09 7.03 10.50
N ARG A 168 16.32 7.54 10.63
CA ARG A 168 16.85 8.02 11.91
C ARG A 168 15.99 9.14 12.49
N THR A 169 15.55 10.07 11.64
CA THR A 169 14.70 11.18 12.05
C THR A 169 13.31 10.72 12.50
N LEU A 170 12.72 9.76 11.78
CA LEU A 170 11.45 9.13 12.18
C LEU A 170 11.54 8.41 13.51
N LEU A 171 12.60 7.61 13.74
CA LEU A 171 12.79 6.88 15.00
C LEU A 171 13.06 7.83 16.18
N LYS A 172 13.75 8.95 15.92
CA LYS A 172 13.92 10.02 16.91
C LYS A 172 12.58 10.62 17.29
N ALA A 173 11.79 11.07 16.31
CA ALA A 173 10.46 11.64 16.52
C ALA A 173 9.52 10.67 17.27
N TYR A 174 9.50 9.40 16.86
CA TYR A 174 8.75 8.34 17.52
C TYR A 174 9.14 8.18 19.01
N THR A 175 10.44 8.27 19.29
CA THR A 175 10.95 8.17 20.67
C THR A 175 10.60 9.40 21.51
N GLU A 176 10.74 10.60 20.96
CA GLU A 176 10.42 11.87 21.60
C GLU A 176 8.92 12.00 21.94
N LEU A 177 8.06 11.40 21.14
CA LEU A 177 6.62 11.29 21.41
C LEU A 177 6.25 10.18 22.40
N GLY A 178 7.22 9.50 23.00
CA GLY A 178 6.98 8.45 24.00
C GLY A 178 6.55 7.10 23.41
N ARG A 179 6.89 6.83 22.16
CA ARG A 179 6.58 5.58 21.43
C ARG A 179 5.08 5.28 21.38
N PRO A 180 4.29 6.13 20.71
CA PRO A 180 2.84 5.98 20.64
C PRO A 180 2.43 4.64 20.03
N LYS A 181 1.49 3.94 20.67
CA LYS A 181 1.03 2.60 20.27
C LYS A 181 0.33 2.57 18.91
N THR A 182 -0.14 3.71 18.43
CA THR A 182 -0.73 3.87 17.10
C THR A 182 0.28 3.59 15.99
N VAL A 183 1.58 3.85 16.24
CA VAL A 183 2.67 3.47 15.34
C VAL A 183 3.04 2.02 15.57
N ILE A 184 2.74 1.18 14.59
CA ILE A 184 2.88 -0.28 14.68
C ILE A 184 4.03 -0.84 13.84
N GLY A 185 4.56 -0.07 12.90
CA GLY A 185 5.62 -0.59 12.01
C GLY A 185 6.26 0.44 11.12
N LEU A 186 7.17 -0.07 10.32
CA LEU A 186 7.90 0.64 9.27
C LEU A 186 7.70 -0.04 7.93
N ASP A 187 7.68 0.76 6.88
CA ASP A 187 7.63 0.31 5.49
C ASP A 187 8.78 0.94 4.69
N LEU A 188 9.40 0.17 3.82
CA LEU A 188 10.30 0.67 2.79
C LEU A 188 9.59 0.61 1.44
N ALA A 189 9.27 1.77 0.88
CA ALA A 189 8.54 1.90 -0.38
C ALA A 189 9.28 2.74 -1.42
N GLY A 190 8.67 2.90 -2.58
CA GLY A 190 9.20 3.66 -3.70
C GLY A 190 9.77 2.77 -4.78
N ASN A 191 10.44 3.37 -5.78
CA ASN A 191 10.94 2.62 -6.93
C ASN A 191 12.06 1.65 -6.52
N GLU A 192 11.81 0.36 -6.67
CA GLU A 192 12.76 -0.72 -6.34
C GLU A 192 14.03 -0.70 -7.21
N ASP A 193 14.01 -0.02 -8.36
CA ASP A 193 15.19 0.14 -9.20
C ASP A 193 16.17 1.15 -8.62
N ILE A 194 15.74 1.96 -7.66
CA ILE A 194 16.58 2.89 -6.92
C ILE A 194 17.21 2.15 -5.75
N GLY A 195 18.54 2.10 -5.71
CA GLY A 195 19.30 1.52 -4.61
C GLY A 195 19.05 2.24 -3.28
N SER A 196 19.33 1.56 -2.20
CA SER A 196 19.32 2.11 -0.84
C SER A 196 20.73 2.03 -0.24
N PRO A 197 21.12 2.95 0.67
CA PRO A 197 22.41 2.86 1.36
C PRO A 197 22.55 1.54 2.11
N SER A 198 23.76 0.98 2.14
CA SER A 198 24.06 -0.32 2.76
C SER A 198 23.67 -0.41 4.25
N ASP A 199 23.71 0.71 4.95
CA ASP A 199 23.37 0.77 6.40
C ASP A 199 21.87 0.71 6.68
N LEU A 200 21.03 0.88 5.66
CA LEU A 200 19.57 0.99 5.83
C LEU A 200 18.98 -0.27 6.45
N ALA A 201 19.39 -1.44 5.98
CA ALA A 201 18.91 -2.72 6.50
C ALA A 201 19.19 -2.87 8.00
N GLY A 202 20.39 -2.48 8.46
CA GLY A 202 20.75 -2.48 9.87
C GLY A 202 19.89 -1.54 10.72
N LEU A 203 19.45 -0.40 10.15
CA LEU A 203 18.55 0.52 10.83
C LEU A 203 17.13 -0.06 10.96
N PHE A 204 16.60 -0.74 9.94
CA PHE A 204 15.31 -1.44 10.02
C PHE A 204 15.33 -2.55 11.06
N ARG A 205 16.37 -3.40 11.07
CA ARG A 205 16.54 -4.43 12.12
C ARG A 205 16.57 -3.81 13.52
N ARG A 206 17.32 -2.73 13.70
CA ARG A 206 17.36 -2.03 14.99
C ARG A 206 15.96 -1.51 15.37
N ALA A 207 15.19 -1.00 14.44
CA ALA A 207 13.83 -0.55 14.70
C ALA A 207 12.94 -1.69 15.20
N ARG A 208 13.05 -2.88 14.60
CA ARG A 208 12.38 -4.09 15.07
C ARG A 208 12.85 -4.53 16.46
N ASP A 209 14.15 -4.66 16.65
CA ASP A 209 14.72 -5.29 17.85
C ASP A 209 14.66 -4.38 19.10
N VAL A 210 14.75 -3.04 18.91
CA VAL A 210 14.80 -2.06 20.01
C VAL A 210 13.44 -1.41 20.28
N PHE A 211 12.63 -1.21 19.24
CA PHE A 211 11.37 -0.48 19.35
C PHE A 211 10.13 -1.37 19.17
N ASP A 212 10.31 -2.67 18.90
CA ASP A 212 9.24 -3.64 18.61
C ASP A 212 8.33 -3.21 17.43
N LEU A 213 8.90 -2.46 16.47
CA LEU A 213 8.18 -2.07 15.26
C LEU A 213 8.20 -3.21 14.24
N LYS A 214 7.06 -3.53 13.67
CA LYS A 214 6.95 -4.52 12.60
C LYS A 214 7.51 -3.96 11.30
N ILE A 215 8.10 -4.82 10.48
CA ILE A 215 8.76 -4.43 9.24
C ILE A 215 8.00 -5.00 8.04
N THR A 216 7.59 -4.13 7.14
CA THR A 216 7.09 -4.51 5.82
C THR A 216 7.94 -3.83 4.74
N ILE A 217 8.21 -4.53 3.65
CA ILE A 217 9.08 -4.04 2.58
C ILE A 217 8.38 -4.27 1.24
N HIS A 218 8.22 -3.21 0.43
CA HIS A 218 7.85 -3.38 -0.98
C HIS A 218 9.01 -4.07 -1.70
N ALA A 219 8.80 -5.27 -2.19
CA ALA A 219 9.84 -6.06 -2.84
C ALA A 219 9.29 -7.00 -3.91
N GLY A 220 10.03 -7.17 -5.00
CA GLY A 220 9.69 -8.05 -6.10
C GLY A 220 8.65 -7.50 -7.07
N GLU A 221 8.32 -6.21 -7.01
CA GLU A 221 7.38 -5.57 -7.93
C GLU A 221 8.03 -5.23 -9.28
N THR A 222 9.36 -5.09 -9.33
CA THR A 222 10.10 -4.87 -10.58
C THR A 222 10.73 -6.12 -11.18
N GLY A 223 10.27 -7.30 -10.77
CA GLY A 223 10.79 -8.59 -11.24
C GLY A 223 12.09 -9.03 -10.58
N LYS A 224 12.57 -8.32 -9.55
CA LYS A 224 13.82 -8.62 -8.83
C LYS A 224 13.55 -9.51 -7.63
N VAL A 225 13.82 -10.80 -7.78
CA VAL A 225 13.71 -11.80 -6.70
C VAL A 225 14.64 -11.46 -5.54
N GLU A 226 15.83 -10.94 -5.84
CA GLU A 226 16.85 -10.56 -4.86
C GLU A 226 16.31 -9.56 -3.84
N ASN A 227 15.47 -8.61 -4.26
CA ASN A 227 14.86 -7.64 -3.34
C ASN A 227 14.00 -8.31 -2.27
N ILE A 228 13.33 -9.43 -2.59
CA ILE A 228 12.55 -10.22 -1.62
C ILE A 228 13.49 -10.94 -0.65
N VAL A 229 14.55 -11.55 -1.17
CA VAL A 229 15.55 -12.25 -0.36
C VAL A 229 16.23 -11.28 0.62
N ASP A 230 16.67 -10.13 0.14
CA ASP A 230 17.29 -9.07 0.96
C ASP A 230 16.31 -8.54 2.01
N ALA A 231 15.04 -8.33 1.64
CA ALA A 231 14.02 -7.87 2.58
C ALA A 231 13.86 -8.84 3.76
N ILE A 232 13.87 -10.15 3.50
CA ILE A 232 13.77 -11.17 4.55
C ILE A 232 15.07 -11.28 5.34
N ARG A 233 16.20 -11.47 4.65
CA ARG A 233 17.48 -11.81 5.28
C ARG A 233 18.16 -10.61 5.90
N ASP A 234 18.13 -9.44 5.25
CA ASP A 234 18.89 -8.26 5.66
C ASP A 234 18.06 -7.25 6.43
N TYR A 235 16.84 -6.99 5.99
CA TYR A 235 15.93 -6.06 6.68
C TYR A 235 15.15 -6.70 7.82
N GLY A 236 14.99 -8.04 7.82
CA GLY A 236 14.19 -8.77 8.79
C GLY A 236 12.70 -8.49 8.65
N ALA A 237 12.21 -8.45 7.42
CA ALA A 237 10.81 -8.17 7.12
C ALA A 237 9.88 -9.23 7.74
N ASP A 238 8.80 -8.77 8.36
CA ASP A 238 7.66 -9.60 8.81
C ASP A 238 6.68 -9.82 7.65
N ARG A 239 6.63 -8.87 6.67
CA ARG A 239 5.78 -8.94 5.49
C ARG A 239 6.47 -8.36 4.25
N ILE A 240 6.08 -8.87 3.09
CA ILE A 240 6.54 -8.40 1.78
C ILE A 240 5.37 -7.79 1.02
N GLY A 241 5.48 -6.51 0.67
CA GLY A 241 4.54 -5.85 -0.24
C GLY A 241 4.72 -6.37 -1.67
N HIS A 242 3.63 -6.70 -2.34
CA HIS A 242 3.53 -7.22 -3.71
C HIS A 242 4.09 -8.62 -3.90
N GLY A 243 5.41 -8.83 -3.79
CA GLY A 243 6.07 -10.13 -3.87
C GLY A 243 5.91 -10.87 -5.22
N THR A 244 5.57 -10.16 -6.31
CA THR A 244 5.21 -10.79 -7.60
C THR A 244 6.34 -11.64 -8.18
N ALA A 245 7.60 -11.19 -8.03
CA ALA A 245 8.76 -11.94 -8.54
C ALA A 245 8.98 -13.29 -7.85
N ALA A 246 8.40 -13.54 -6.67
CA ALA A 246 8.54 -14.84 -5.99
C ALA A 246 7.90 -15.99 -6.79
N GLY A 247 6.91 -15.69 -7.66
CA GLY A 247 6.25 -16.67 -8.49
C GLY A 247 7.19 -17.42 -9.44
N ASP A 248 8.32 -16.84 -9.78
CA ASP A 248 9.32 -17.40 -10.69
C ASP A 248 10.46 -18.11 -9.96
N SER A 249 10.44 -18.20 -8.62
CA SER A 249 11.50 -18.76 -7.80
C SER A 249 10.99 -19.67 -6.69
N LEU A 250 11.12 -20.98 -6.89
CA LEU A 250 10.77 -21.96 -5.87
C LEU A 250 11.56 -21.73 -4.57
N GLU A 251 12.84 -21.42 -4.66
CA GLU A 251 13.70 -21.14 -3.50
C GLU A 251 13.17 -19.94 -2.70
N THR A 252 12.67 -18.90 -3.38
CA THR A 252 12.11 -17.72 -2.72
C THR A 252 10.77 -18.04 -2.07
N MET A 253 9.93 -18.86 -2.67
CA MET A 253 8.69 -19.33 -2.06
C MET A 253 8.96 -20.19 -0.81
N GLU A 254 9.96 -21.07 -0.87
CA GLU A 254 10.41 -21.83 0.30
C GLU A 254 10.93 -20.91 1.42
N LEU A 255 11.73 -19.90 1.06
CA LEU A 255 12.23 -18.91 2.02
C LEU A 255 11.08 -18.15 2.70
N LEU A 256 10.09 -17.68 1.94
CA LEU A 256 8.91 -16.98 2.47
C LEU A 256 8.13 -17.85 3.45
N ARG A 257 7.87 -19.11 3.09
CA ARG A 257 7.17 -20.09 3.93
C ARG A 257 7.96 -20.40 5.20
N GLU A 258 9.25 -20.73 5.08
CA GLU A 258 10.09 -21.15 6.23
C GLU A 258 10.34 -20.01 7.22
N SER A 259 10.36 -18.76 6.73
CA SER A 259 10.50 -17.55 7.54
C SER A 259 9.16 -17.04 8.11
N ASP A 260 8.03 -17.70 7.77
CA ASP A 260 6.67 -17.26 8.13
C ASP A 260 6.37 -15.81 7.72
N VAL A 261 6.92 -15.39 6.56
CA VAL A 261 6.77 -14.04 6.04
C VAL A 261 5.54 -13.97 5.13
N CYS A 262 4.59 -13.12 5.50
CA CYS A 262 3.33 -12.96 4.77
C CYS A 262 3.49 -12.03 3.57
N VAL A 263 2.99 -12.45 2.40
CA VAL A 263 2.96 -11.62 1.18
C VAL A 263 1.67 -10.80 1.11
N GLU A 264 1.79 -9.49 0.94
CA GLU A 264 0.69 -8.56 0.76
C GLU A 264 0.37 -8.41 -0.72
N VAL A 265 -0.52 -9.26 -1.20
CA VAL A 265 -0.88 -9.38 -2.62
C VAL A 265 -1.79 -8.24 -3.04
N CYS A 266 -1.36 -7.41 -3.99
CA CYS A 266 -2.09 -6.25 -4.51
C CYS A 266 -2.48 -6.44 -5.99
N PRO A 267 -3.46 -7.28 -6.35
CA PRO A 267 -3.63 -7.82 -7.69
C PRO A 267 -4.01 -6.80 -8.76
N ILE A 268 -4.67 -5.70 -8.37
CA ILE A 268 -4.99 -4.60 -9.29
C ILE A 268 -3.76 -3.72 -9.48
N SER A 269 -3.08 -3.36 -8.38
CA SER A 269 -1.83 -2.59 -8.43
C SER A 269 -0.78 -3.30 -9.27
N ASN A 270 -0.54 -4.60 -9.06
CA ASN A 270 0.46 -5.36 -9.79
C ASN A 270 0.27 -5.35 -11.32
N ARG A 271 -0.96 -5.14 -11.80
CA ARG A 271 -1.22 -4.92 -13.24
C ARG A 271 -0.96 -3.47 -13.66
N LEU A 272 -1.36 -2.51 -12.83
CA LEU A 272 -1.25 -1.09 -13.16
C LEU A 272 0.18 -0.57 -13.06
N THR A 273 1.00 -1.15 -12.19
CA THR A 273 2.45 -0.87 -12.11
C THR A 273 3.23 -1.50 -13.27
N GLY A 274 2.65 -2.49 -13.95
CA GLY A 274 3.31 -3.26 -14.99
C GLY A 274 4.16 -4.41 -14.43
N ALA A 275 4.05 -4.71 -13.14
CA ALA A 275 4.70 -5.87 -12.52
C ALA A 275 4.23 -7.19 -13.12
N LEU A 276 2.98 -7.25 -13.55
CA LEU A 276 2.39 -8.39 -14.25
C LEU A 276 1.62 -7.91 -15.49
N SER A 277 1.83 -8.53 -16.64
CA SER A 277 1.01 -8.28 -17.84
C SER A 277 -0.40 -8.85 -17.70
N GLU A 278 -1.34 -8.46 -18.57
CA GLU A 278 -2.71 -8.98 -18.52
C GLU A 278 -2.79 -10.48 -18.85
N GLU A 279 -1.83 -11.00 -19.60
CA GLU A 279 -1.78 -12.42 -20.01
C GLU A 279 -1.18 -13.32 -18.93
N GLU A 280 -0.32 -12.80 -18.06
CA GLU A 280 0.34 -13.58 -17.01
C GLU A 280 -0.62 -13.98 -15.90
N SER A 281 -0.47 -15.20 -15.39
CA SER A 281 -1.14 -15.65 -14.17
C SER A 281 -0.58 -14.90 -12.97
N HIS A 282 -1.44 -14.58 -11.99
CA HIS A 282 -0.96 -14.00 -10.75
C HIS A 282 -0.27 -15.08 -9.91
N PRO A 283 0.91 -14.82 -9.31
CA PRO A 283 1.67 -15.80 -8.51
C PRO A 283 0.93 -16.32 -7.28
N LEU A 284 -0.21 -15.76 -6.94
CA LEU A 284 -1.08 -16.21 -5.86
C LEU A 284 -1.38 -17.73 -5.92
N VAL A 285 -1.55 -18.28 -7.13
CA VAL A 285 -1.80 -19.71 -7.31
C VAL A 285 -0.60 -20.54 -6.83
N GLU A 286 0.60 -20.06 -7.11
CA GLU A 286 1.83 -20.71 -6.65
C GLU A 286 2.01 -20.53 -5.13
N PHE A 287 1.65 -19.37 -4.56
CA PHE A 287 1.66 -19.17 -3.11
C PHE A 287 0.75 -20.18 -2.41
N ILE A 288 -0.45 -20.44 -2.94
CA ILE A 288 -1.37 -21.46 -2.39
C ILE A 288 -0.76 -22.85 -2.48
N LYS A 289 -0.16 -23.22 -3.63
CA LYS A 289 0.44 -24.55 -3.83
C LYS A 289 1.64 -24.82 -2.92
N HIS A 290 2.37 -23.77 -2.56
CA HIS A 290 3.59 -23.86 -1.76
C HIS A 290 3.42 -23.44 -0.31
N ASP A 291 2.16 -23.27 0.16
CA ASP A 291 1.81 -22.87 1.52
C ASP A 291 2.50 -21.57 1.97
N VAL A 292 2.70 -20.63 1.05
CA VAL A 292 3.22 -19.28 1.37
C VAL A 292 2.11 -18.45 2.00
N PRO A 293 2.30 -17.87 3.20
CA PRO A 293 1.31 -17.01 3.81
C PRO A 293 1.05 -15.75 2.96
N PHE A 294 -0.21 -15.40 2.74
CA PHE A 294 -0.54 -14.17 2.00
C PHE A 294 -1.83 -13.53 2.49
N VAL A 295 -1.99 -12.26 2.17
CA VAL A 295 -3.21 -11.47 2.36
C VAL A 295 -3.49 -10.67 1.09
N VAL A 296 -4.78 -10.51 0.72
CA VAL A 296 -5.18 -9.69 -0.44
C VAL A 296 -5.45 -8.27 0.00
N CYS A 297 -4.76 -7.32 -0.62
CA CYS A 297 -4.77 -5.91 -0.29
C CYS A 297 -5.15 -5.04 -1.50
N SER A 298 -5.37 -3.74 -1.28
CA SER A 298 -5.79 -2.80 -2.33
C SER A 298 -4.74 -1.77 -2.74
N ASP A 299 -3.71 -1.54 -1.92
CA ASP A 299 -2.60 -0.61 -2.14
C ASP A 299 -3.06 0.85 -2.27
N ASN A 300 -3.54 1.28 -3.44
CA ASN A 300 -3.96 2.65 -3.71
C ASN A 300 -5.37 2.68 -4.35
N PRO A 301 -6.44 2.31 -3.63
CA PRO A 301 -7.75 2.03 -4.22
C PRO A 301 -8.38 3.22 -4.95
N CYS A 302 -8.20 4.46 -4.50
CA CYS A 302 -8.76 5.62 -5.19
C CYS A 302 -7.98 5.98 -6.47
N ILE A 303 -6.66 5.74 -6.49
CA ILE A 303 -5.84 5.91 -7.70
C ILE A 303 -6.19 4.84 -8.73
N HIS A 304 -6.41 3.61 -8.29
CA HIS A 304 -6.71 2.46 -9.13
C HIS A 304 -8.20 2.33 -9.49
N ASN A 305 -9.05 3.21 -8.97
CA ASN A 305 -10.50 3.05 -9.01
C ASN A 305 -10.92 1.63 -8.59
N SER A 306 -10.38 1.16 -7.47
CA SER A 306 -10.48 -0.20 -6.97
C SER A 306 -10.94 -0.26 -5.50
N SER A 307 -10.97 -1.45 -4.95
CA SER A 307 -11.35 -1.73 -3.56
C SER A 307 -10.85 -3.11 -3.14
N PRO A 308 -10.78 -3.43 -1.83
CA PRO A 308 -10.53 -4.80 -1.39
C PRO A 308 -11.46 -5.82 -2.03
N LYS A 309 -12.73 -5.44 -2.24
CA LYS A 309 -13.71 -6.27 -2.96
C LYS A 309 -13.27 -6.55 -4.40
N SER A 310 -12.93 -5.51 -5.16
CA SER A 310 -12.53 -5.67 -6.56
C SER A 310 -11.19 -6.40 -6.71
N SER A 311 -10.28 -6.27 -5.73
CA SER A 311 -9.04 -7.04 -5.68
C SER A 311 -9.31 -8.55 -5.59
N VAL A 312 -10.19 -8.96 -4.68
CA VAL A 312 -10.60 -10.38 -4.57
C VAL A 312 -11.37 -10.84 -5.82
N GLN A 313 -12.28 -10.03 -6.36
CA GLN A 313 -13.03 -10.35 -7.58
C GLN A 313 -12.11 -10.57 -8.78
N ARG A 314 -11.06 -9.75 -8.92
CA ARG A 314 -10.07 -9.90 -10.00
C ARG A 314 -9.38 -11.27 -9.96
N LEU A 315 -8.98 -11.71 -8.77
CA LEU A 315 -8.34 -13.02 -8.58
C LEU A 315 -9.29 -14.17 -8.89
N LEU A 316 -10.52 -14.12 -8.36
CA LEU A 316 -11.53 -15.17 -8.56
C LEU A 316 -12.00 -15.26 -10.02
N GLY A 317 -12.21 -14.13 -10.69
CA GLY A 317 -12.64 -14.11 -12.09
C GLY A 317 -11.63 -14.81 -13.01
N ARG A 318 -10.34 -14.69 -12.72
CA ARG A 318 -9.30 -15.40 -13.49
C ARG A 318 -9.19 -16.87 -13.13
N ALA A 319 -9.33 -17.23 -11.87
CA ALA A 319 -9.30 -18.63 -11.43
C ALA A 319 -10.47 -19.48 -11.99
N LEU A 320 -11.57 -18.84 -12.38
CA LEU A 320 -12.73 -19.50 -12.99
C LEU A 320 -12.73 -19.46 -14.54
N ALA A 321 -11.83 -18.69 -15.15
CA ALA A 321 -11.69 -18.57 -16.58
C ALA A 321 -10.59 -19.46 -17.19
N GLY A 322 -9.71 -20.04 -16.38
CA GLY A 322 -8.66 -21.01 -16.75
C GLY A 322 -8.96 -22.38 -16.25
#